data_6a99e406dc88dba8eab745d5e7e02650
#
_entry.id   6a99e406dc88dba8eab745d5e7e02650
#
_cell.length_a   1.000
_cell.length_b   1.000
_cell.length_c   1.000
_cell.angle_alpha   90.00
_cell.angle_beta   90.00
_cell.angle_gamma   90.00
#
_symmetry.space_group_name_H-M   'P 1'
#
loop_
_entity.id
_entity.type
_entity.pdbx_description
1 polymer ?
#
loop_
_entity_poly.entity_id
_entity_poly.type
_entity_poly.pdbx_seq_one_letter_code
_entity_poly.pdbx_strand_id
1 'polypeptide(L)'
;MSIAVDQAYAEVQRITRARAKNFAYGIMVLPREKRRAIAAIYAFAREVDDVADGDLPTDEKRARLETLRAALDDPPPTAMHVALSDARAVFAIPHDALSALVDGGLQDLEQTRYATFEELRAYCQKVAGAVGVACVAVYGSDDVDRAMTLGIALQLINIMRDVAEDEELGRVYLPQDELARFGVGQLGAVTPEWRSFMEFQAHRARVHLAEGLRLLESLDRRSALCVSTFAGLYRGQLDRMEANGFDVFGPSCRLSAPAKLAVVARGLFR
;
A
#
# COMPACT_ATOMS: atom_id res chain seq x y z
N MET A 1 -20.35 -6.71 25.55
CA MET A 1 -19.49 -5.77 26.33
C MET A 1 -18.74 -4.91 25.35
N SER A 2 -18.84 -3.58 25.47
CA SER A 2 -18.08 -2.65 24.60
C SER A 2 -16.59 -2.72 24.94
N ILE A 3 -15.72 -2.85 23.93
CA ILE A 3 -14.27 -2.77 24.11
C ILE A 3 -13.90 -1.30 24.36
N ALA A 4 -13.10 -1.05 25.39
CA ALA A 4 -12.61 0.31 25.64
C ALA A 4 -11.71 0.78 24.49
N VAL A 5 -11.83 2.03 24.05
CA VAL A 5 -11.09 2.62 22.90
C VAL A 5 -9.58 2.44 23.04
N ASP A 6 -9.02 2.66 24.26
CA ASP A 6 -7.57 2.46 24.49
C ASP A 6 -7.13 1.00 24.32
N GLN A 7 -7.97 0.04 24.70
CA GLN A 7 -7.75 -1.39 24.48
C GLN A 7 -7.78 -1.73 22.97
N ALA A 8 -8.76 -1.18 22.25
CA ALA A 8 -8.88 -1.33 20.80
C ALA A 8 -7.61 -0.83 20.08
N TYR A 9 -7.13 0.36 20.43
CA TYR A 9 -5.89 0.88 19.88
C TYR A 9 -4.65 0.07 20.24
N ALA A 10 -4.57 -0.48 21.45
CA ALA A 10 -3.45 -1.34 21.85
C ALA A 10 -3.39 -2.59 20.97
N GLU A 11 -4.53 -3.19 20.64
CA GLU A 11 -4.61 -4.38 19.79
C GLU A 11 -4.23 -4.08 18.33
N VAL A 12 -4.77 -3.03 17.71
CA VAL A 12 -4.39 -2.70 16.32
C VAL A 12 -2.91 -2.31 16.21
N GLN A 13 -2.33 -1.66 17.22
CA GLN A 13 -0.90 -1.40 17.27
C GLN A 13 -0.06 -2.68 17.40
N ARG A 14 -0.55 -3.68 18.13
CA ARG A 14 0.08 -5.00 18.24
C ARG A 14 0.09 -5.70 16.88
N ILE A 15 -1.05 -5.72 16.18
CA ILE A 15 -1.18 -6.26 14.82
C ILE A 15 -0.21 -5.55 13.87
N THR A 16 -0.21 -4.23 13.88
CA THR A 16 0.67 -3.42 13.03
C THR A 16 2.14 -3.73 13.27
N ARG A 17 2.59 -3.82 14.54
CA ARG A 17 4.00 -4.15 14.84
C ARG A 17 4.38 -5.56 14.39
N ALA A 18 3.48 -6.52 14.50
CA ALA A 18 3.74 -7.91 14.13
C ALA A 18 3.84 -8.10 12.61
N ARG A 19 2.97 -7.42 11.85
CA ARG A 19 2.80 -7.64 10.41
C ARG A 19 3.46 -6.58 9.52
N ALA A 20 3.51 -5.33 9.96
CA ALA A 20 3.99 -4.19 9.17
C ALA A 20 5.49 -3.94 9.34
N LYS A 21 6.34 -4.92 9.04
CA LYS A 21 7.81 -4.88 9.26
C LYS A 21 8.50 -3.60 8.75
N ASN A 22 8.05 -3.04 7.64
CA ASN A 22 8.60 -1.80 7.05
C ASN A 22 7.85 -0.57 7.55
N PHE A 23 6.55 -0.68 7.72
CA PHE A 23 5.64 0.38 8.14
C PHE A 23 5.86 0.80 9.59
N ALA A 24 6.21 -0.17 10.46
CA ALA A 24 6.43 0.09 11.88
C ALA A 24 7.49 1.16 12.15
N TYR A 25 8.55 1.21 11.34
CA TYR A 25 9.63 2.21 11.51
C TYR A 25 9.15 3.64 11.24
N GLY A 26 8.40 3.87 10.17
CA GLY A 26 7.90 5.20 9.82
C GLY A 26 6.89 5.75 10.83
N ILE A 27 5.93 4.93 11.28
CA ILE A 27 4.88 5.40 12.21
C ILE A 27 5.38 5.67 13.63
N MET A 28 6.53 5.13 14.02
CA MET A 28 7.09 5.34 15.37
C MET A 28 7.43 6.80 15.68
N VAL A 29 7.72 7.60 14.65
CA VAL A 29 8.06 9.03 14.80
C VAL A 29 6.83 9.91 15.01
N LEU A 30 5.64 9.40 14.71
CA LEU A 30 4.39 10.13 14.84
C LEU A 30 3.99 10.35 16.31
N PRO A 31 3.29 11.45 16.63
CA PRO A 31 2.60 11.61 17.91
C PRO A 31 1.67 10.42 18.19
N ARG A 32 1.42 10.15 19.48
CA ARG A 32 0.64 8.98 19.92
C ARG A 32 -0.70 8.86 19.18
N GLU A 33 -1.44 9.95 19.04
CA GLU A 33 -2.77 9.97 18.44
C GLU A 33 -2.71 9.64 16.93
N LYS A 34 -1.85 10.32 16.16
CA LYS A 34 -1.65 10.01 14.75
C LYS A 34 -1.18 8.58 14.54
N ARG A 35 -0.23 8.10 15.35
CA ARG A 35 0.27 6.72 15.27
C ARG A 35 -0.82 5.68 15.51
N ARG A 36 -1.74 5.92 16.45
CA ARG A 36 -2.90 5.07 16.73
C ARG A 36 -3.85 5.03 15.52
N ALA A 37 -4.19 6.18 14.97
CA ALA A 37 -5.08 6.27 13.82
C ALA A 37 -4.50 5.58 12.57
N ILE A 38 -3.21 5.80 12.27
CA ILE A 38 -2.53 5.09 11.17
C ILE A 38 -2.51 3.58 11.41
N ALA A 39 -2.33 3.12 12.66
CA ALA A 39 -2.40 1.69 12.98
C ALA A 39 -3.81 1.11 12.75
N ALA A 40 -4.87 1.87 13.01
CA ALA A 40 -6.25 1.45 12.74
C ALA A 40 -6.52 1.35 11.22
N ILE A 41 -6.08 2.36 10.43
CA ILE A 41 -6.16 2.30 8.95
C ILE A 41 -5.41 1.07 8.43
N TYR A 42 -4.19 0.84 8.90
CA TYR A 42 -3.40 -0.32 8.50
C TYR A 42 -4.09 -1.65 8.83
N ALA A 43 -4.68 -1.76 10.04
CA ALA A 43 -5.36 -2.99 10.45
C ALA A 43 -6.58 -3.28 9.54
N PHE A 44 -7.34 -2.24 9.16
CA PHE A 44 -8.45 -2.38 8.24
C PHE A 44 -7.98 -2.77 6.83
N ALA A 45 -7.00 -2.06 6.27
CA ALA A 45 -6.45 -2.39 4.95
C ALA A 45 -5.92 -3.84 4.92
N ARG A 46 -5.23 -4.26 5.98
CA ARG A 46 -4.71 -5.62 6.09
C ARG A 46 -5.82 -6.68 6.20
N GLU A 47 -6.93 -6.38 6.86
CA GLU A 47 -8.08 -7.28 6.92
C GLU A 47 -8.71 -7.47 5.53
N VAL A 48 -8.81 -6.39 4.74
CA VAL A 48 -9.27 -6.45 3.35
C VAL A 48 -8.34 -7.34 2.51
N ASP A 49 -7.02 -7.13 2.59
CA ASP A 49 -6.02 -7.94 1.89
C ASP A 49 -6.10 -9.42 2.31
N ASP A 50 -6.12 -9.70 3.63
CA ASP A 50 -6.17 -11.07 4.17
C ASP A 50 -7.44 -11.83 3.71
N VAL A 51 -8.56 -11.13 3.50
CA VAL A 51 -9.78 -11.74 2.94
C VAL A 51 -9.61 -11.97 1.45
N ALA A 52 -9.10 -10.99 0.69
CA ALA A 52 -8.96 -11.10 -0.77
C ALA A 52 -7.95 -12.19 -1.18
N ASP A 53 -6.84 -12.32 -0.44
CA ASP A 53 -5.74 -13.26 -0.75
C ASP A 53 -5.85 -14.62 -0.05
N GLY A 54 -6.75 -14.77 0.93
CA GLY A 54 -6.92 -16.00 1.71
C GLY A 54 -7.45 -17.19 0.87
N ASP A 55 -7.52 -18.38 1.48
CA ASP A 55 -7.88 -19.64 0.79
C ASP A 55 -9.38 -19.90 0.73
N LEU A 56 -10.24 -18.93 1.06
CA LEU A 56 -11.69 -19.10 1.05
C LEU A 56 -12.26 -19.15 -0.37
N PRO A 57 -13.41 -19.80 -0.58
CA PRO A 57 -14.15 -19.71 -1.84
C PRO A 57 -14.49 -18.24 -2.20
N THR A 58 -14.49 -17.92 -3.50
CA THR A 58 -14.70 -16.54 -4.00
C THR A 58 -15.98 -15.90 -3.47
N ASP A 59 -17.08 -16.65 -3.40
CA ASP A 59 -18.36 -16.13 -2.89
C ASP A 59 -18.30 -15.80 -1.39
N GLU A 60 -17.54 -16.58 -0.61
CA GLU A 60 -17.33 -16.30 0.81
C GLU A 60 -16.40 -15.10 1.02
N LYS A 61 -15.33 -14.96 0.21
CA LYS A 61 -14.48 -13.76 0.20
C LYS A 61 -15.31 -12.51 -0.09
N ARG A 62 -16.15 -12.56 -1.14
CA ARG A 62 -17.07 -11.47 -1.50
C ARG A 62 -17.98 -11.10 -0.35
N ALA A 63 -18.65 -12.07 0.27
CA ALA A 63 -19.53 -11.82 1.40
C ALA A 63 -18.80 -11.18 2.59
N ARG A 64 -17.56 -11.60 2.86
CA ARG A 64 -16.74 -10.99 3.94
C ARG A 64 -16.31 -9.58 3.60
N LEU A 65 -15.89 -9.29 2.37
CA LEU A 65 -15.53 -7.95 1.93
C LEU A 65 -16.74 -7.01 2.01
N GLU A 66 -17.94 -7.45 1.59
CA GLU A 66 -19.15 -6.66 1.76
C GLU A 66 -19.55 -6.45 3.23
N THR A 67 -19.26 -7.43 4.10
CA THR A 67 -19.42 -7.27 5.55
C THR A 67 -18.47 -6.20 6.09
N LEU A 68 -17.20 -6.17 5.65
CA LEU A 68 -16.24 -5.12 6.02
C LEU A 68 -16.70 -3.74 5.53
N ARG A 69 -17.32 -3.66 4.34
CA ARG A 69 -17.91 -2.42 3.82
C ARG A 69 -19.05 -1.94 4.71
N ALA A 70 -20.02 -2.80 5.01
CA ALA A 70 -21.16 -2.47 5.85
C ALA A 70 -20.73 -2.04 7.27
N ALA A 71 -19.64 -2.63 7.78
CA ALA A 71 -19.06 -2.29 9.08
C ALA A 71 -18.43 -0.88 9.12
N LEU A 72 -18.26 -0.19 8.00
CA LEU A 72 -17.87 1.23 8.00
C LEU A 72 -19.01 2.14 8.47
N ASP A 73 -20.27 1.73 8.30
CA ASP A 73 -21.46 2.48 8.70
C ASP A 73 -22.02 1.98 10.04
N ASP A 74 -22.01 0.68 10.27
CA ASP A 74 -22.47 0.03 11.52
C ASP A 74 -21.35 -0.86 12.10
N PRO A 75 -20.39 -0.23 12.81
CA PRO A 75 -19.18 -0.92 13.24
C PRO A 75 -19.46 -1.94 14.37
N PRO A 76 -19.14 -3.23 14.16
CA PRO A 76 -19.24 -4.23 15.21
C PRO A 76 -18.21 -3.94 16.32
N PRO A 77 -18.47 -4.40 17.57
CA PRO A 77 -17.62 -4.09 18.73
C PRO A 77 -16.32 -4.93 18.75
N THR A 78 -15.61 -4.99 17.63
CA THR A 78 -14.26 -5.58 17.57
C THR A 78 -13.20 -4.50 17.75
N ALA A 79 -12.01 -4.88 18.18
CA ALA A 79 -10.93 -3.92 18.43
C ALA A 79 -10.59 -3.07 17.18
N MET A 80 -10.54 -3.69 16.00
CA MET A 80 -10.24 -2.98 14.76
C MET A 80 -11.32 -1.94 14.44
N HIS A 81 -12.61 -2.32 14.46
CA HIS A 81 -13.71 -1.41 14.12
C HIS A 81 -13.87 -0.28 15.14
N VAL A 82 -13.72 -0.57 16.44
CA VAL A 82 -13.75 0.47 17.50
C VAL A 82 -12.62 1.48 17.31
N ALA A 83 -11.39 1.01 17.07
CA ALA A 83 -10.24 1.89 16.84
C ALA A 83 -10.40 2.72 15.55
N LEU A 84 -10.89 2.11 14.46
CA LEU A 84 -11.09 2.79 13.19
C LEU A 84 -12.23 3.82 13.28
N SER A 85 -13.32 3.50 13.94
CA SER A 85 -14.46 4.42 14.15
C SER A 85 -14.03 5.66 14.96
N ASP A 86 -13.29 5.47 16.04
CA ASP A 86 -12.72 6.57 16.83
C ASP A 86 -11.74 7.42 15.99
N ALA A 87 -10.83 6.77 15.25
CA ALA A 87 -9.89 7.47 14.39
C ALA A 87 -10.60 8.30 13.29
N ARG A 88 -11.67 7.76 12.68
CA ARG A 88 -12.50 8.47 11.70
C ARG A 88 -13.16 9.72 12.31
N ALA A 89 -13.68 9.61 13.50
CA ALA A 89 -14.31 10.72 14.19
C ALA A 89 -13.30 11.82 14.56
N VAL A 90 -12.09 11.44 15.00
CA VAL A 90 -11.05 12.40 15.45
C VAL A 90 -10.37 13.09 14.27
N PHE A 91 -10.08 12.36 13.18
CA PHE A 91 -9.27 12.85 12.07
C PHE A 91 -10.07 13.09 10.78
N ALA A 92 -11.40 12.97 10.81
CA ALA A 92 -12.26 13.11 9.64
C ALA A 92 -11.79 12.23 8.45
N ILE A 93 -11.35 10.98 8.72
CA ILE A 93 -10.91 10.07 7.68
C ILE A 93 -12.07 9.81 6.72
N PRO A 94 -11.91 10.05 5.40
CA PRO A 94 -12.99 9.91 4.44
C PRO A 94 -13.54 8.48 4.39
N HIS A 95 -14.86 8.33 4.46
CA HIS A 95 -15.56 7.06 4.28
C HIS A 95 -15.20 6.43 2.92
N ASP A 96 -15.26 7.22 1.87
CA ASP A 96 -15.03 6.76 0.49
C ASP A 96 -13.62 6.19 0.29
N ALA A 97 -12.62 6.73 1.00
CA ALA A 97 -11.27 6.17 0.96
C ALA A 97 -11.20 4.75 1.53
N LEU A 98 -11.92 4.48 2.63
CA LEU A 98 -11.97 3.14 3.22
C LEU A 98 -12.84 2.19 2.39
N SER A 99 -13.96 2.67 1.83
CA SER A 99 -14.80 1.90 0.94
C SER A 99 -14.07 1.50 -0.35
N ALA A 100 -13.25 2.41 -0.91
CA ALA A 100 -12.45 2.13 -2.09
C ALA A 100 -11.43 0.99 -1.88
N LEU A 101 -10.90 0.81 -0.65
CA LEU A 101 -10.05 -0.35 -0.34
C LEU A 101 -10.82 -1.66 -0.51
N VAL A 102 -12.07 -1.70 -0.03
CA VAL A 102 -12.92 -2.89 -0.21
C VAL A 102 -13.23 -3.12 -1.68
N ASP A 103 -13.47 -2.03 -2.46
CA ASP A 103 -13.66 -2.14 -3.92
C ASP A 103 -12.43 -2.72 -4.62
N GLY A 104 -11.23 -2.38 -4.15
CA GLY A 104 -9.99 -2.97 -4.64
C GLY A 104 -9.90 -4.46 -4.35
N GLY A 105 -10.20 -4.88 -3.11
CA GLY A 105 -10.24 -6.30 -2.74
C GLY A 105 -11.30 -7.09 -3.51
N LEU A 106 -12.48 -6.51 -3.77
CA LEU A 106 -13.50 -7.13 -4.62
C LEU A 106 -13.04 -7.24 -6.08
N GLN A 107 -12.32 -6.22 -6.59
CA GLN A 107 -11.77 -6.25 -7.95
C GLN A 107 -10.73 -7.37 -8.11
N ASP A 108 -9.91 -7.66 -7.12
CA ASP A 108 -8.94 -8.77 -7.13
C ASP A 108 -9.58 -10.17 -7.20
N LEU A 109 -10.87 -10.29 -6.87
CA LEU A 109 -11.62 -11.54 -7.04
C LEU A 109 -12.07 -11.78 -8.49
N GLU A 110 -12.11 -10.73 -9.32
CA GLU A 110 -12.70 -10.76 -10.67
C GLU A 110 -11.67 -10.48 -11.76
N GLN A 111 -10.80 -9.49 -11.52
CA GLN A 111 -9.86 -8.99 -12.53
C GLN A 111 -8.43 -9.42 -12.21
N THR A 112 -7.93 -10.36 -12.97
CA THR A 112 -6.56 -10.90 -12.81
C THR A 112 -5.56 -10.32 -13.80
N ARG A 113 -6.02 -9.54 -14.80
CA ARG A 113 -5.19 -8.91 -15.84
C ARG A 113 -5.71 -7.52 -16.18
N TYR A 114 -4.80 -6.62 -16.57
CA TYR A 114 -5.08 -5.23 -16.90
C TYR A 114 -4.68 -4.97 -18.36
N ALA A 115 -5.63 -4.55 -19.20
CA ALA A 115 -5.37 -4.32 -20.61
C ALA A 115 -4.43 -3.13 -20.83
N THR A 116 -4.62 -2.05 -20.06
CA THR A 116 -3.85 -0.80 -20.18
C THR A 116 -3.34 -0.30 -18.83
N PHE A 117 -2.42 0.67 -18.89
CA PHE A 117 -1.96 1.35 -17.66
C PHE A 117 -3.09 2.14 -16.97
N GLU A 118 -4.03 2.69 -17.71
CA GLU A 118 -5.18 3.41 -17.14
C GLU A 118 -6.04 2.50 -16.27
N GLU A 119 -6.27 1.26 -16.70
CA GLU A 119 -6.98 0.27 -15.89
C GLU A 119 -6.19 -0.09 -14.62
N LEU A 120 -4.89 -0.34 -14.77
CA LEU A 120 -4.01 -0.61 -13.62
C LEU A 120 -3.98 0.59 -12.67
N ARG A 121 -3.90 1.81 -13.19
CA ARG A 121 -3.89 3.03 -12.38
C ARG A 121 -5.18 3.16 -11.57
N ALA A 122 -6.34 2.88 -12.19
CA ALA A 122 -7.63 2.90 -11.50
C ALA A 122 -7.69 1.88 -10.34
N TYR A 123 -7.10 0.71 -10.52
CA TYR A 123 -6.91 -0.27 -9.44
C TYR A 123 -5.98 0.26 -8.35
N CYS A 124 -4.81 0.77 -8.70
CA CYS A 124 -3.85 1.34 -7.74
C CYS A 124 -4.44 2.49 -6.92
N GLN A 125 -5.36 3.28 -7.51
CA GLN A 125 -6.09 4.32 -6.79
C GLN A 125 -6.92 3.73 -5.65
N LYS A 126 -7.58 2.59 -5.86
CA LYS A 126 -8.42 1.93 -4.85
C LYS A 126 -7.57 1.31 -3.74
N VAL A 127 -6.56 0.50 -4.08
CA VAL A 127 -5.84 -0.32 -3.08
C VAL A 127 -4.73 0.43 -2.34
N ALA A 128 -4.17 1.49 -2.91
CA ALA A 128 -3.05 2.21 -2.30
C ALA A 128 -3.24 3.73 -2.30
N GLY A 129 -3.77 4.32 -3.35
CA GLY A 129 -4.11 5.74 -3.38
C GLY A 129 -5.09 6.10 -2.27
N ALA A 130 -6.13 5.30 -2.08
CA ALA A 130 -7.12 5.47 -1.03
C ALA A 130 -6.51 5.35 0.38
N VAL A 131 -5.51 4.50 0.60
CA VAL A 131 -4.72 4.48 1.85
C VAL A 131 -4.00 5.81 2.04
N GLY A 132 -3.40 6.36 0.98
CA GLY A 132 -2.78 7.69 1.01
C GLY A 132 -3.76 8.77 1.44
N VAL A 133 -4.97 8.77 0.87
CA VAL A 133 -6.06 9.71 1.22
C VAL A 133 -6.48 9.55 2.69
N ALA A 134 -6.66 8.33 3.17
CA ALA A 134 -6.99 8.09 4.58
C ALA A 134 -5.87 8.56 5.52
N CYS A 135 -4.61 8.34 5.15
CA CYS A 135 -3.45 8.75 5.95
C CYS A 135 -3.24 10.28 5.95
N VAL A 136 -3.47 10.97 4.83
CA VAL A 136 -3.25 12.42 4.75
C VAL A 136 -4.22 13.18 5.67
N ALA A 137 -5.45 12.70 5.85
CA ALA A 137 -6.39 13.23 6.84
C ALA A 137 -5.81 13.15 8.26
N VAL A 138 -5.18 12.03 8.63
CA VAL A 138 -4.50 11.87 9.92
C VAL A 138 -3.29 12.78 10.05
N TYR A 139 -2.56 13.00 8.95
CA TYR A 139 -1.42 13.93 8.95
C TYR A 139 -1.83 15.39 9.06
N GLY A 140 -3.11 15.71 8.77
CA GLY A 140 -3.67 17.05 8.89
C GLY A 140 -3.34 17.94 7.68
N SER A 141 -3.26 17.35 6.49
CA SER A 141 -3.14 18.06 5.22
C SER A 141 -4.35 17.75 4.34
N ASP A 142 -4.71 18.68 3.49
CA ASP A 142 -5.75 18.60 2.47
C ASP A 142 -5.22 18.28 1.07
N ASP A 143 -3.93 17.99 0.94
CA ASP A 143 -3.28 17.65 -0.33
C ASP A 143 -3.57 16.18 -0.74
N VAL A 144 -4.84 15.92 -1.01
CA VAL A 144 -5.37 14.59 -1.34
C VAL A 144 -4.77 14.05 -2.65
N ASP A 145 -4.56 14.93 -3.64
CA ASP A 145 -4.07 14.53 -4.96
C ASP A 145 -2.64 13.98 -4.89
N ARG A 146 -1.76 14.65 -4.12
CA ARG A 146 -0.39 14.16 -3.92
C ARG A 146 -0.35 12.92 -3.05
N ALA A 147 -1.20 12.81 -2.04
CA ALA A 147 -1.34 11.60 -1.23
C ALA A 147 -1.79 10.40 -2.07
N MET A 148 -2.78 10.59 -2.94
CA MET A 148 -3.24 9.61 -3.92
C MET A 148 -2.09 9.19 -4.85
N THR A 149 -1.39 10.16 -5.45
CA THR A 149 -0.27 9.93 -6.38
C THR A 149 0.87 9.18 -5.70
N LEU A 150 1.19 9.51 -4.45
CA LEU A 150 2.19 8.78 -3.67
C LEU A 150 1.77 7.33 -3.43
N GLY A 151 0.52 7.09 -3.04
CA GLY A 151 -0.01 5.74 -2.87
C GLY A 151 0.12 4.90 -4.14
N ILE A 152 -0.26 5.47 -5.30
CA ILE A 152 -0.10 4.82 -6.62
C ILE A 152 1.37 4.47 -6.88
N ALA A 153 2.31 5.41 -6.63
CA ALA A 153 3.73 5.16 -6.83
C ALA A 153 4.25 3.97 -6.01
N LEU A 154 3.84 3.89 -4.73
CA LEU A 154 4.22 2.79 -3.85
C LEU A 154 3.64 1.46 -4.35
N GLN A 155 2.41 1.45 -4.86
CA GLN A 155 1.79 0.24 -5.39
C GLN A 155 2.44 -0.21 -6.70
N LEU A 156 2.80 0.71 -7.59
CA LEU A 156 3.55 0.37 -8.80
C LEU A 156 4.88 -0.33 -8.46
N ILE A 157 5.58 0.13 -7.42
CA ILE A 157 6.82 -0.50 -6.96
C ILE A 157 6.54 -1.90 -6.37
N ASN A 158 5.44 -2.09 -5.64
CA ASN A 158 5.02 -3.41 -5.15
C ASN A 158 4.76 -4.36 -6.32
N ILE A 159 3.94 -3.95 -7.30
CA ILE A 159 3.62 -4.75 -8.49
C ILE A 159 4.90 -5.16 -9.24
N MET A 160 5.85 -4.24 -9.41
CA MET A 160 7.13 -4.56 -10.05
C MET A 160 7.96 -5.57 -9.25
N ARG A 161 7.87 -5.55 -7.94
CA ARG A 161 8.61 -6.45 -7.05
C ARG A 161 8.01 -7.84 -6.98
N ASP A 162 6.68 -7.92 -6.95
CA ASP A 162 5.95 -9.13 -6.58
C ASP A 162 5.44 -9.92 -7.81
N VAL A 163 5.96 -9.62 -9.03
CA VAL A 163 5.51 -10.26 -10.29
C VAL A 163 5.45 -11.79 -10.21
N ALA A 164 6.47 -12.43 -9.62
CA ALA A 164 6.50 -13.89 -9.51
C ALA A 164 5.44 -14.41 -8.51
N GLU A 165 5.31 -13.73 -7.37
CA GLU A 165 4.33 -14.09 -6.33
C GLU A 165 2.89 -13.88 -6.85
N ASP A 166 2.64 -12.79 -7.60
CA ASP A 166 1.35 -12.49 -8.19
C ASP A 166 0.97 -13.50 -9.28
N GLU A 167 1.95 -13.92 -10.10
CA GLU A 167 1.74 -14.93 -11.15
C GLU A 167 1.39 -16.31 -10.54
N GLU A 168 2.01 -16.69 -9.42
CA GLU A 168 1.66 -17.91 -8.68
C GLU A 168 0.20 -17.88 -8.18
N LEU A 169 -0.33 -16.68 -7.89
CA LEU A 169 -1.74 -16.45 -7.54
C LEU A 169 -2.65 -16.32 -8.77
N GLY A 170 -2.12 -16.46 -9.98
CA GLY A 170 -2.85 -16.32 -11.25
C GLY A 170 -3.10 -14.87 -11.67
N ARG A 171 -2.45 -13.89 -11.03
CA ARG A 171 -2.61 -12.45 -11.28
C ARG A 171 -1.42 -11.87 -12.04
N VAL A 172 -1.69 -11.04 -13.04
CA VAL A 172 -0.68 -10.26 -13.76
C VAL A 172 -1.14 -8.80 -13.83
N TYR A 173 -0.62 -7.97 -12.93
CA TYR A 173 -0.97 -6.55 -12.85
C TYR A 173 -0.30 -5.71 -13.95
N LEU A 174 0.77 -6.21 -14.56
CA LEU A 174 1.50 -5.48 -15.61
C LEU A 174 0.60 -5.26 -16.84
N PRO A 175 0.54 -4.01 -17.41
CA PRO A 175 -0.33 -3.70 -18.55
C PRO A 175 -0.03 -4.57 -19.77
N GLN A 176 -1.04 -5.23 -20.29
CA GLN A 176 -0.88 -6.23 -21.37
C GLN A 176 -0.46 -5.58 -22.70
N ASP A 177 -0.99 -4.38 -23.02
CA ASP A 177 -0.62 -3.60 -24.19
C ASP A 177 0.87 -3.17 -24.15
N GLU A 178 1.37 -2.84 -22.96
CA GLU A 178 2.77 -2.46 -22.77
C GLU A 178 3.70 -3.67 -22.83
N LEU A 179 3.33 -4.80 -22.21
CA LEU A 179 4.07 -6.07 -22.37
C LEU A 179 4.21 -6.42 -23.84
N ALA A 180 3.12 -6.36 -24.62
CA ALA A 180 3.12 -6.61 -26.04
C ALA A 180 3.99 -5.59 -26.80
N ARG A 181 3.90 -4.30 -26.48
CA ARG A 181 4.70 -3.23 -27.10
C ARG A 181 6.20 -3.45 -26.94
N PHE A 182 6.64 -3.96 -25.79
CA PHE A 182 8.05 -4.25 -25.53
C PHE A 182 8.47 -5.64 -26.00
N GLY A 183 7.55 -6.46 -26.53
CA GLY A 183 7.84 -7.80 -26.98
C GLY A 183 8.07 -8.80 -25.83
N VAL A 184 7.58 -8.49 -24.62
CA VAL A 184 7.64 -9.40 -23.48
C VAL A 184 6.60 -10.50 -23.70
N GLY A 185 7.06 -11.72 -23.91
CA GLY A 185 6.21 -12.90 -24.07
C GLY A 185 5.79 -13.50 -22.73
N GLN A 186 6.38 -14.64 -22.42
CA GLN A 186 6.12 -15.32 -21.16
C GLN A 186 6.94 -14.67 -20.01
N LEU A 187 6.32 -14.48 -18.83
CA LEU A 187 7.01 -14.06 -17.62
C LEU A 187 7.92 -15.20 -17.10
N GLY A 188 8.80 -14.89 -16.17
CA GLY A 188 9.67 -15.89 -15.51
C GLY A 188 11.14 -15.87 -15.96
N ALA A 189 11.52 -15.04 -16.95
CA ALA A 189 12.89 -14.91 -17.40
C ALA A 189 13.32 -13.46 -17.62
N VAL A 190 14.56 -13.13 -17.29
CA VAL A 190 15.17 -11.82 -17.48
C VAL A 190 15.73 -11.72 -18.89
N THR A 191 14.91 -11.34 -19.84
CA THR A 191 15.31 -11.08 -21.24
C THR A 191 15.66 -9.60 -21.47
N PRO A 192 16.28 -9.21 -22.59
CA PRO A 192 16.47 -7.80 -22.95
C PRO A 192 15.15 -7.03 -23.02
N GLU A 193 14.09 -7.64 -23.57
CA GLU A 193 12.74 -7.08 -23.69
C GLU A 193 12.14 -6.82 -22.31
N TRP A 194 12.27 -7.80 -21.40
CA TRP A 194 11.86 -7.65 -20.01
C TRP A 194 12.57 -6.50 -19.31
N ARG A 195 13.88 -6.38 -19.46
CA ARG A 195 14.65 -5.27 -18.87
C ARG A 195 14.17 -3.92 -19.38
N SER A 196 14.02 -3.77 -20.69
CA SER A 196 13.54 -2.53 -21.30
C SER A 196 12.12 -2.17 -20.82
N PHE A 197 11.24 -3.16 -20.69
CA PHE A 197 9.91 -2.98 -20.12
C PHE A 197 9.98 -2.53 -18.67
N MET A 198 10.78 -3.19 -17.84
CA MET A 198 10.89 -2.86 -16.41
C MET A 198 11.59 -1.51 -16.17
N GLU A 199 12.54 -1.11 -16.99
CA GLU A 199 13.12 0.24 -17.00
C GLU A 199 12.04 1.30 -17.27
N PHE A 200 11.16 1.05 -18.21
CA PHE A 200 10.02 1.92 -18.51
C PHE A 200 9.05 2.01 -17.31
N GLN A 201 8.72 0.89 -16.66
CA GLN A 201 7.88 0.88 -15.46
C GLN A 201 8.57 1.59 -14.28
N ALA A 202 9.88 1.38 -14.10
CA ALA A 202 10.67 2.04 -13.06
C ALA A 202 10.68 3.57 -13.25
N HIS A 203 10.85 4.03 -14.47
CA HIS A 203 10.76 5.46 -14.79
C HIS A 203 9.39 6.03 -14.39
N ARG A 204 8.29 5.36 -14.77
CA ARG A 204 6.93 5.74 -14.39
C ARG A 204 6.76 5.82 -12.87
N ALA A 205 7.19 4.78 -12.15
CA ALA A 205 7.11 4.76 -10.69
C ALA A 205 7.90 5.91 -10.06
N ARG A 206 9.08 6.25 -10.59
CA ARG A 206 9.88 7.40 -10.12
C ARG A 206 9.20 8.73 -10.36
N VAL A 207 8.55 8.93 -11.51
CA VAL A 207 7.80 10.15 -11.81
C VAL A 207 6.65 10.33 -10.82
N HIS A 208 5.85 9.28 -10.60
CA HIS A 208 4.76 9.32 -9.61
C HIS A 208 5.29 9.53 -8.19
N LEU A 209 6.41 8.89 -7.84
CA LEU A 209 7.03 9.04 -6.53
C LEU A 209 7.53 10.47 -6.29
N ALA A 210 8.16 11.08 -7.30
CA ALA A 210 8.65 12.46 -7.20
C ALA A 210 7.50 13.46 -7.04
N GLU A 211 6.42 13.31 -7.83
CA GLU A 211 5.25 14.18 -7.70
C GLU A 211 4.52 13.96 -6.36
N GLY A 212 4.30 12.71 -5.97
CA GLY A 212 3.65 12.38 -4.69
C GLY A 212 4.46 12.87 -3.47
N LEU A 213 5.79 12.88 -3.55
CA LEU A 213 6.65 13.39 -2.47
C LEU A 213 6.55 14.91 -2.26
N ARG A 214 6.00 15.68 -3.19
CA ARG A 214 5.69 17.09 -2.95
C ARG A 214 4.66 17.28 -1.84
N LEU A 215 3.93 16.21 -1.46
CA LEU A 215 3.09 16.19 -0.27
C LEU A 215 3.85 16.62 0.99
N LEU A 216 5.15 16.36 1.08
CA LEU A 216 5.98 16.74 2.24
C LEU A 216 5.95 18.24 2.55
N GLU A 217 5.71 19.09 1.54
CA GLU A 217 5.62 20.55 1.67
C GLU A 217 4.43 21.01 2.53
N SER A 218 3.36 20.21 2.60
CA SER A 218 2.12 20.48 3.33
C SER A 218 2.02 19.78 4.70
N LEU A 219 3.03 18.96 5.06
CA LEU A 219 3.01 18.15 6.28
C LEU A 219 3.80 18.79 7.43
N ASP A 220 3.35 18.55 8.66
CA ASP A 220 4.19 18.83 9.82
C ASP A 220 5.45 17.93 9.82
N ARG A 221 6.49 18.40 10.54
CA ARG A 221 7.81 17.73 10.54
C ARG A 221 7.77 16.24 10.85
N ARG A 222 6.91 15.78 11.76
CA ARG A 222 6.83 14.35 12.14
C ARG A 222 6.08 13.54 11.10
N SER A 223 5.01 14.08 10.55
CA SER A 223 4.26 13.47 9.46
C SER A 223 5.13 13.40 8.20
N ALA A 224 5.87 14.46 7.87
CA ALA A 224 6.82 14.48 6.76
C ALA A 224 7.94 13.44 6.95
N LEU A 225 8.49 13.29 8.16
CA LEU A 225 9.49 12.27 8.47
C LEU A 225 8.92 10.85 8.31
N CYS A 226 7.67 10.61 8.72
CA CYS A 226 6.98 9.34 8.54
C CYS A 226 6.87 9.00 7.05
N VAL A 227 6.32 9.92 6.25
CA VAL A 227 6.13 9.74 4.79
C VAL A 227 7.46 9.57 4.07
N SER A 228 8.46 10.39 4.36
CA SER A 228 9.79 10.29 3.74
C SER A 228 10.49 8.97 4.08
N THR A 229 10.26 8.43 5.28
CA THR A 229 10.77 7.10 5.67
C THR A 229 10.17 5.99 4.80
N PHE A 230 8.84 6.00 4.59
CA PHE A 230 8.20 5.02 3.69
C PHE A 230 8.69 5.15 2.27
N ALA A 231 8.62 6.36 1.71
CA ALA A 231 9.06 6.62 0.35
C ALA A 231 10.54 6.23 0.15
N GLY A 232 11.39 6.45 1.17
CA GLY A 232 12.79 6.03 1.15
C GLY A 232 12.96 4.52 1.08
N LEU A 233 12.14 3.74 1.80
CA LEU A 233 12.15 2.28 1.74
C LEU A 233 11.76 1.77 0.35
N TYR A 234 10.69 2.33 -0.23
CA TYR A 234 10.25 1.95 -1.58
C TYR A 234 11.24 2.38 -2.66
N ARG A 235 11.81 3.58 -2.56
CA ARG A 235 12.90 4.01 -3.45
C ARG A 235 14.08 3.05 -3.39
N GLY A 236 14.54 2.68 -2.18
CA GLY A 236 15.62 1.73 -2.01
C GLY A 236 15.29 0.33 -2.57
N GLN A 237 14.02 -0.05 -2.60
CA GLN A 237 13.56 -1.29 -3.21
C GLN A 237 13.61 -1.20 -4.75
N LEU A 238 13.16 -0.09 -5.31
CA LEU A 238 13.26 0.18 -6.76
C LEU A 238 14.73 0.22 -7.21
N ASP A 239 15.60 0.95 -6.48
CA ASP A 239 17.05 1.00 -6.75
C ASP A 239 17.67 -0.40 -6.73
N ARG A 240 17.22 -1.30 -5.84
CA ARG A 240 17.70 -2.67 -5.80
C ARG A 240 17.24 -3.49 -6.98
N MET A 241 15.99 -3.35 -7.44
CA MET A 241 15.48 -4.02 -8.64
C MET A 241 16.26 -3.57 -9.89
N GLU A 242 16.58 -2.30 -10.01
CA GLU A 242 17.43 -1.78 -11.09
C GLU A 242 18.86 -2.37 -11.01
N ALA A 243 19.46 -2.36 -9.82
CA ALA A 243 20.83 -2.84 -9.62
C ALA A 243 21.02 -4.34 -9.90
N ASN A 244 19.96 -5.16 -9.73
CA ASN A 244 20.01 -6.58 -10.08
C ASN A 244 19.50 -6.88 -11.50
N GLY A 245 19.28 -5.85 -12.33
CA GLY A 245 18.81 -5.99 -13.72
C GLY A 245 17.37 -6.47 -13.82
N PHE A 246 16.53 -6.11 -12.82
CA PHE A 246 15.11 -6.47 -12.71
C PHE A 246 14.86 -7.98 -12.67
N ASP A 247 15.77 -8.74 -12.09
CA ASP A 247 15.52 -10.13 -11.74
C ASP A 247 14.61 -10.19 -10.50
N VAL A 248 13.30 -10.19 -10.74
CA VAL A 248 12.25 -10.27 -9.73
C VAL A 248 11.70 -11.68 -9.56
N PHE A 249 12.19 -12.63 -10.35
CA PHE A 249 11.76 -14.02 -10.34
C PHE A 249 12.49 -14.88 -9.28
N GLY A 250 13.55 -14.33 -8.70
CA GLY A 250 14.32 -14.98 -7.65
C GLY A 250 14.06 -14.43 -6.23
N PRO A 251 14.49 -15.13 -5.18
CA PRO A 251 14.21 -14.76 -3.79
C PRO A 251 14.89 -13.47 -3.30
N SER A 252 15.65 -12.76 -4.14
CA SER A 252 16.58 -11.70 -3.74
C SER A 252 16.04 -10.26 -3.81
N CYS A 253 14.81 -10.03 -4.24
CA CYS A 253 14.29 -8.66 -4.48
C CYS A 253 13.91 -7.87 -3.22
N ARG A 254 13.87 -8.48 -2.04
CA ARG A 254 13.48 -7.79 -0.80
C ARG A 254 14.69 -7.15 -0.12
N LEU A 255 14.52 -5.91 0.38
CA LEU A 255 15.54 -5.23 1.16
C LEU A 255 15.89 -6.02 2.43
N SER A 256 17.17 -6.22 2.67
CA SER A 256 17.66 -6.82 3.93
C SER A 256 17.42 -5.89 5.14
N ALA A 257 17.34 -6.44 6.34
CA ALA A 257 17.14 -5.67 7.56
C ALA A 257 18.17 -4.52 7.76
N PRO A 258 19.48 -4.73 7.49
CA PRO A 258 20.46 -3.63 7.56
C PRO A 258 20.20 -2.52 6.53
N ALA A 259 19.79 -2.87 5.31
CA ALA A 259 19.47 -1.88 4.27
C ALA A 259 18.26 -1.01 4.68
N LYS A 260 17.24 -1.62 5.29
CA LYS A 260 16.08 -0.89 5.82
C LYS A 260 16.46 0.09 6.93
N LEU A 261 17.31 -0.34 7.87
CA LEU A 261 17.81 0.52 8.94
C LEU A 261 18.64 1.69 8.40
N ALA A 262 19.45 1.48 7.36
CA ALA A 262 20.21 2.55 6.73
C ALA A 262 19.31 3.60 6.06
N VAL A 263 18.19 3.20 5.46
CA VAL A 263 17.19 4.13 4.87
C VAL A 263 16.53 4.95 5.98
N VAL A 264 16.09 4.32 7.07
CA VAL A 264 15.48 5.01 8.21
C VAL A 264 16.45 6.03 8.82
N ALA A 265 17.71 5.62 9.03
CA ALA A 265 18.74 6.52 9.57
C ALA A 265 18.96 7.76 8.67
N ARG A 266 19.07 7.58 7.34
CA ARG A 266 19.21 8.72 6.41
C ARG A 266 18.02 9.67 6.43
N GLY A 267 16.79 9.18 6.69
CA GLY A 267 15.60 10.01 6.85
C GLY A 267 15.62 10.87 8.11
N LEU A 268 16.26 10.40 9.18
CA LEU A 268 16.34 11.12 10.46
C LEU A 268 17.37 12.27 10.44
N PHE A 269 18.32 12.26 9.50
CA PHE A 269 19.40 13.26 9.40
C PHE A 269 19.21 14.29 8.25
N ARG A 270 18.04 14.30 7.60
CA ARG A 270 17.59 15.33 6.66
C ARG A 270 16.46 16.15 7.27
#